data_b364cb806471d1e31fa13e2d9a697ac8
#
_entry.id   b364cb806471d1e31fa13e2d9a697ac8
#
_cell.length_a   1.000
_cell.length_b   1.000
_cell.length_c   1.000
_cell.angle_alpha   90.00
_cell.angle_beta   90.00
_cell.angle_gamma   90.00
#
_symmetry.space_group_name_H-M   'P 1'
#
loop_
_entity.id
_entity.type
_entity.pdbx_description
1 polymer ?
#
loop_
_entity_poly.entity_id
_entity_poly.type
_entity_poly.pdbx_seq_one_letter_code
_entity_poly.pdbx_strand_id
1 'polypeptide(L)'
;MSDTTPTTTPPQFKLDLSKYIEVRLFGERPHVRGRRIPVATIASNANAHGWSNVETADEFGLSEMQVLAALLYYTEHEEIIDAQEAEEQKLLDEMSRLYGKH
;
A
#
# COMPACT_ATOMS: atom_id res chain seq x y z
N MET A 1 1.40 -30.71 -28.28
CA MET A 1 1.53 -30.34 -27.87
C MET A 1 1.70 -29.73 -27.34
N SER A 2 1.56 -29.71 -27.21
CA SER A 2 1.75 -29.12 -26.67
C SER A 2 1.89 -28.53 -25.91
N ASP A 3 1.83 -28.52 -25.70
CA ASP A 3 2.04 -27.97 -24.97
C ASP A 3 2.17 -27.44 -24.20
N THR A 4 2.01 -27.53 -24.18
CA THR A 4 2.25 -27.07 -23.48
C THR A 4 2.16 -26.40 -22.64
N THR A 5 2.00 -26.42 -22.59
CA THR A 5 2.04 -25.87 -21.86
C THR A 5 2.04 -25.33 -21.04
N PRO A 6 1.84 -25.35 -20.86
CA PRO A 6 1.97 -24.88 -19.94
C PRO A 6 2.21 -24.46 -19.27
N THR A 7 2.20 -24.63 -19.19
CA THR A 7 2.52 -24.41 -18.52
C THR A 7 2.85 -23.75 -17.98
N THR A 8 2.83 -23.81 -18.04
CA THR A 8 3.24 -23.33 -17.47
C THR A 8 3.30 -22.46 -16.81
N THR A 9 3.22 -22.63 -16.42
CA THR A 9 3.10 -21.96 -15.59
C THR A 9 4.03 -21.51 -14.96
N PRO A 10 4.03 -20.87 -14.74
CA PRO A 10 4.88 -20.25 -14.23
C PRO A 10 4.97 -20.24 -12.98
N PRO A 11 5.68 -20.30 -12.59
CA PRO A 11 5.89 -20.35 -11.47
C PRO A 11 5.71 -19.28 -10.91
N GLN A 12 5.58 -19.30 -10.53
CA GLN A 12 5.25 -18.60 -10.01
C GLN A 12 5.82 -17.88 -9.12
N PHE A 13 5.86 -16.91 -9.31
CA PHE A 13 6.11 -15.99 -8.49
C PHE A 13 4.95 -15.77 -7.70
N LYS A 14 4.95 -16.14 -6.48
CA LYS A 14 3.99 -15.75 -5.58
C LYS A 14 4.65 -14.79 -4.69
N LEU A 15 4.31 -13.52 -4.71
CA LEU A 15 4.80 -12.53 -3.80
C LEU A 15 4.07 -12.70 -2.49
N ASP A 16 4.79 -13.01 -1.44
CA ASP A 16 4.19 -13.15 -0.11
C ASP A 16 4.11 -11.77 0.52
N LEU A 17 2.95 -11.15 0.40
CA LEU A 17 2.78 -9.78 0.86
C LEU A 17 3.00 -9.62 2.36
N SER A 18 2.78 -10.70 3.12
CA SER A 18 2.96 -10.60 4.57
C SER A 18 4.41 -10.37 4.98
N LYS A 19 5.35 -10.62 4.06
CA LYS A 19 6.75 -10.32 4.34
C LYS A 19 7.03 -8.82 4.28
N TYR A 20 6.18 -8.08 3.59
CA TYR A 20 6.43 -6.67 3.34
C TYR A 20 5.41 -5.77 3.98
N ILE A 21 4.19 -6.26 4.20
CA ILE A 21 3.09 -5.45 4.69
C ILE A 21 2.62 -6.00 6.02
N GLU A 22 2.40 -5.11 6.96
CA GLU A 22 2.02 -5.50 8.30
C GLU A 22 0.73 -4.81 8.72
N VAL A 23 -0.16 -5.57 9.36
CA VAL A 23 -1.34 -5.05 10.02
C VAL A 23 -1.35 -5.71 11.38
N ARG A 24 -0.85 -5.03 12.39
CA ARG A 24 -0.66 -5.67 13.69
C ARG A 24 -1.90 -5.72 14.53
N LEU A 25 -2.69 -4.69 14.50
CA LEU A 25 -3.89 -4.63 15.32
C LEU A 25 -5.11 -4.55 14.42
N PHE A 26 -6.19 -5.12 14.91
CA PHE A 26 -7.45 -5.04 14.19
C PHE A 26 -7.79 -3.57 13.98
N GLY A 27 -8.08 -3.21 12.76
CA GLY A 27 -8.41 -1.84 12.41
C GLY A 27 -7.22 -0.94 12.18
N GLU A 28 -6.02 -1.45 12.40
CA GLU A 28 -4.82 -0.66 12.13
C GLU A 28 -4.62 -0.51 10.62
N ARG A 29 -4.14 0.65 10.23
CA ARG A 29 -3.87 0.89 8.81
C ARG A 29 -2.68 0.04 8.37
N PRO A 30 -2.80 -0.67 7.24
CA PRO A 30 -1.68 -1.48 6.74
C PRO A 30 -0.49 -0.58 6.42
N HIS A 31 0.69 -1.07 6.72
CA HIS A 31 1.91 -0.29 6.49
C HIS A 31 3.06 -1.21 6.11
N VAL A 32 4.11 -0.62 5.57
CA VAL A 32 5.30 -1.38 5.20
C VAL A 32 5.97 -1.87 6.48
N ARG A 33 6.24 -3.17 6.53
CA ARG A 33 6.81 -3.79 7.73
C ARG A 33 8.14 -3.14 8.05
N GLY A 34 8.27 -2.73 9.29
CA GLY A 34 9.51 -2.13 9.79
C GLY A 34 9.71 -0.67 9.44
N ARG A 35 8.83 -0.09 8.64
CA ARG A 35 9.03 1.29 8.21
C ARG A 35 7.91 2.23 8.63
N ARG A 36 6.79 1.69 9.01
CA ARG A 36 5.63 2.47 9.47
C ARG A 36 5.11 3.45 8.45
N ILE A 37 5.33 3.16 7.19
CA ILE A 37 4.79 3.97 6.10
C ILE A 37 3.49 3.30 5.64
N PRO A 38 2.35 3.99 5.76
CA PRO A 38 1.09 3.36 5.38
C PRO A 38 1.02 3.05 3.89
N VAL A 39 0.42 1.93 3.57
CA VAL A 39 0.20 1.53 2.19
C VAL A 39 -0.57 2.62 1.44
N ALA A 40 -1.58 3.20 2.10
CA ALA A 40 -2.39 4.26 1.48
C ALA A 40 -1.54 5.46 1.09
N THR A 41 -0.58 5.82 1.92
CA THR A 41 0.30 6.96 1.62
C THR A 41 1.12 6.69 0.38
N ILE A 42 1.67 5.48 0.27
CA ILE A 42 2.46 5.12 -0.90
C ILE A 42 1.61 5.16 -2.16
N ALA A 43 0.43 4.54 -2.09
CA ALA A 43 -0.43 4.44 -3.26
C ALA A 43 -0.93 5.82 -3.71
N SER A 44 -1.36 6.66 -2.77
CA SER A 44 -1.92 7.94 -3.14
C SER A 44 -0.85 8.89 -3.69
N ASN A 45 0.35 8.85 -3.12
CA ASN A 45 1.42 9.71 -3.61
C ASN A 45 1.92 9.26 -4.98
N ALA A 46 2.10 7.95 -5.16
CA ALA A 46 2.52 7.45 -6.45
C ALA A 46 1.51 7.82 -7.53
N ASN A 47 0.22 7.68 -7.21
CA ASN A 47 -0.82 8.00 -8.17
C ASN A 47 -0.89 9.51 -8.45
N ALA A 48 -0.84 10.31 -7.40
CA ALA A 48 -0.98 11.76 -7.55
C ALA A 48 0.17 12.36 -8.37
N HIS A 49 1.37 11.82 -8.22
CA HIS A 49 2.54 12.35 -8.90
C HIS A 49 2.89 11.60 -10.17
N GLY A 50 2.20 10.50 -10.45
CA GLY A 50 2.53 9.70 -11.61
C GLY A 50 3.88 9.03 -11.52
N TRP A 51 4.32 8.70 -10.32
CA TRP A 51 5.63 8.10 -10.11
C TRP A 51 5.67 6.65 -10.54
N SER A 52 6.80 6.26 -11.12
CA SER A 52 7.07 4.85 -11.36
C SER A 52 7.40 4.17 -10.02
N ASN A 53 7.52 2.84 -10.06
CA ASN A 53 7.91 2.12 -8.84
C ASN A 53 9.29 2.55 -8.36
N VAL A 54 10.20 2.79 -9.29
CA VAL A 54 11.56 3.24 -8.93
C VAL A 54 11.50 4.61 -8.27
N GLU A 55 10.73 5.52 -8.85
CA GLU A 55 10.62 6.87 -8.29
C GLU A 55 9.97 6.84 -6.92
N THR A 56 8.94 6.02 -6.77
CA THR A 56 8.26 5.89 -5.49
C THR A 56 9.21 5.32 -4.44
N ALA A 57 9.99 4.32 -4.83
CA ALA A 57 10.95 3.72 -3.92
C ALA A 57 11.97 4.75 -3.46
N ASP A 58 12.47 5.56 -4.39
CA ASP A 58 13.42 6.60 -4.04
C ASP A 58 12.82 7.61 -3.07
N GLU A 59 11.59 8.04 -3.33
CA GLU A 59 10.96 9.06 -2.49
C GLU A 59 10.75 8.59 -1.06
N PHE A 60 10.39 7.34 -0.89
CA PHE A 60 10.10 6.84 0.45
C PHE A 60 11.26 6.11 1.10
N GLY A 61 12.38 5.98 0.38
CA GLY A 61 13.52 5.23 0.92
C GLY A 61 13.22 3.75 1.05
N LEU A 62 12.47 3.21 0.12
CA LEU A 62 12.07 1.81 0.12
C LEU A 62 12.70 1.09 -1.05
N SER A 63 12.69 -0.24 -1.00
CA SER A 63 13.07 -1.02 -2.16
C SER A 63 11.89 -1.06 -3.12
N GLU A 64 12.18 -1.38 -4.38
CA GLU A 64 11.10 -1.52 -5.35
C GLU A 64 10.16 -2.65 -4.97
N MET A 65 10.69 -3.70 -4.36
CA MET A 65 9.85 -4.81 -3.93
C MET A 65 8.88 -4.38 -2.84
N GLN A 66 9.33 -3.53 -1.91
CA GLN A 66 8.45 -3.00 -0.88
C GLN A 66 7.35 -2.13 -1.51
N VAL A 67 7.70 -1.33 -2.49
CA VAL A 67 6.72 -0.52 -3.20
C VAL A 67 5.72 -1.40 -3.93
N LEU A 68 6.22 -2.39 -4.65
CA LEU A 68 5.34 -3.29 -5.38
C LEU A 68 4.38 -4.01 -4.45
N ALA A 69 4.89 -4.50 -3.31
CA ALA A 69 4.05 -5.17 -2.34
C ALA A 69 2.96 -4.22 -1.80
N ALA A 70 3.33 -2.97 -1.54
CA ALA A 70 2.37 -1.99 -1.04
C ALA A 70 1.28 -1.72 -2.07
N LEU A 71 1.66 -1.55 -3.32
CA LEU A 71 0.68 -1.26 -4.35
C LEU A 71 -0.23 -2.45 -4.63
N LEU A 72 0.33 -3.66 -4.59
CA LEU A 72 -0.48 -4.86 -4.75
C LEU A 72 -1.45 -5.04 -3.60
N TYR A 73 -0.96 -4.79 -2.39
CA TYR A 73 -1.83 -4.89 -1.22
C TYR A 73 -2.97 -3.88 -1.34
N TYR A 74 -2.65 -2.67 -1.73
CA TYR A 74 -3.68 -1.65 -1.90
C TYR A 74 -4.71 -2.10 -2.93
N THR A 75 -4.25 -2.62 -4.05
CA THR A 75 -5.16 -3.06 -5.11
C THR A 75 -6.10 -4.14 -4.61
N GLU A 76 -5.61 -5.05 -3.78
CA GLU A 76 -6.42 -6.15 -3.26
C GLU A 76 -7.38 -5.73 -2.17
N HIS A 77 -7.08 -4.61 -1.49
CA HIS A 77 -7.88 -4.17 -0.35
C HIS A 77 -8.33 -2.73 -0.50
N GLU A 78 -8.54 -2.32 -1.72
CA GLU A 78 -8.79 -0.90 -2.02
C GLU A 78 -9.97 -0.33 -1.24
N GLU A 79 -11.07 -1.05 -1.21
CA GLU A 79 -12.27 -0.55 -0.54
C GLU A 79 -12.05 -0.33 0.95
N ILE A 80 -11.41 -1.30 1.57
CA ILE A 80 -11.17 -1.22 3.01
C ILE A 80 -10.20 -0.09 3.32
N ILE A 81 -9.13 0.00 2.54
CA ILE A 81 -8.13 1.03 2.76
C ILE A 81 -8.70 2.42 2.52
N ASP A 82 -9.47 2.57 1.44
CA ASP A 82 -10.07 3.87 1.15
C ASP A 82 -11.05 4.27 2.25
N ALA A 83 -11.79 3.31 2.79
CA ALA A 83 -12.72 3.60 3.88
C ALA A 83 -11.96 4.02 5.14
N GLN A 84 -10.84 3.36 5.43
CA GLN A 84 -10.01 3.74 6.57
C GLN A 84 -9.44 5.14 6.41
N GLU A 85 -8.99 5.48 5.20
CA GLU A 85 -8.44 6.81 4.95
C GLU A 85 -9.53 7.88 5.06
N ALA A 86 -10.73 7.57 4.60
CA ALA A 86 -11.84 8.52 4.71
C ALA A 86 -12.19 8.76 6.18
N GLU A 87 -12.17 7.70 6.98
CA GLU A 87 -12.45 7.81 8.41
C GLU A 87 -11.37 8.64 9.10
N GLU A 88 -10.13 8.40 8.75
CA GLU A 88 -9.01 9.13 9.30
C GLU A 88 -9.12 10.61 8.95
N GLN A 89 -9.42 10.91 7.72
CA GLN A 89 -9.55 12.30 7.26
C GLN A 89 -10.69 12.99 7.98
N LYS A 90 -11.79 12.28 8.15
CA LYS A 90 -12.93 12.83 8.87
C LYS A 90 -12.58 13.19 10.31
N LEU A 91 -11.85 12.29 10.96
CA LEU A 91 -11.41 12.53 12.32
C LEU A 91 -10.49 13.74 12.41
N LEU A 92 -9.55 13.84 11.48
CA LEU A 92 -8.62 14.96 11.45
C LEU A 92 -9.35 16.27 11.21
N ASP A 93 -10.34 16.25 10.32
CA ASP A 93 -11.15 17.44 10.06
C ASP A 93 -11.91 17.87 11.30
N GLU A 94 -12.45 16.92 12.02
CA GLU A 94 -13.19 17.21 13.25
C GLU A 94 -12.28 17.80 14.30
N MET A 95 -11.10 17.21 14.48
CA MET A 95 -10.17 17.70 15.47
C MET A 95 -9.66 19.08 15.10
N SER A 96 -9.44 19.31 13.82
CA SER A 96 -9.01 20.62 13.36
C SER A 96 -10.08 21.67 13.64
N ARG A 97 -11.34 21.31 13.45
CA ARG A 97 -12.44 22.24 13.70
C ARG A 97 -12.59 22.55 15.18
N LEU A 98 -12.31 21.58 16.03
CA LEU A 98 -12.47 21.76 17.45
C LEU A 98 -11.26 22.41 18.12
N TYR A 99 -10.07 22.11 17.64
CA TYR A 99 -8.85 22.55 18.32
C TYR A 99 -7.91 23.34 17.46
N GLY A 100 -8.20 23.35 16.20
CA GLY A 100 -7.29 23.98 15.33
C GLY A 100 -7.44 25.43 15.29
N LYS A 101 -7.35 26.06 15.16
CA LYS A 101 -7.31 27.02 15.03
C LYS A 101 -6.59 27.72 14.64
N HIS A 102 -6.50 28.08 14.12
CA HIS A 102 -5.91 28.70 13.70
C HIS A 102 -5.97 29.30 13.33
#